data_652e0882694a204905c8be63b31aafcf
#
_entry.id   652e0882694a204905c8be63b31aafcf
#
_cell.length_a   1.000
_cell.length_b   1.000
_cell.length_c   1.000
_cell.angle_alpha   90.00
_cell.angle_beta   90.00
_cell.angle_gamma   90.00
#
_symmetry.space_group_name_H-M   'P 1'
#
loop_
_entity.id
_entity.type
_entity.pdbx_description
1 polymer ?
#
loop_
_entity_poly.entity_id
_entity_poly.type
_entity_poly.pdbx_seq_one_letter_code
_entity_poly.pdbx_strand_id
1 'polypeptide(L)'
;CIPTLQNPTASTMGLERRRQVAEIARAADVTIIEDDAYGRLPITPLPALATFAPELTWYVATTSKCLSPGLRTAFVAAPTPGAARDLSEALRAISLMASPITAAIATAWIREGAAERLLAAIRAEAAERQAIARAILPQAQGEADGIHLWLDLPDHGPGERLREVAHRRGLSLVTA
;
A
#
# COMPACT_ATOMS: atom_id res chain seq x y z
N CYS A 1 -7.09 -2.79 -7.00
CA CYS A 1 -5.72 -2.96 -7.48
C CYS A 1 -4.73 -2.37 -6.49
N ILE A 2 -3.64 -3.08 -6.16
CA ILE A 2 -2.53 -2.61 -5.31
C ILE A 2 -1.28 -2.65 -6.18
N PRO A 3 -0.96 -1.57 -6.92
CA PRO A 3 0.10 -1.62 -7.93
C PRO A 3 1.51 -1.46 -7.39
N THR A 4 1.69 -1.00 -6.15
CA THR A 4 2.99 -0.74 -5.53
C THR A 4 3.17 -1.61 -4.30
N LEU A 5 4.26 -2.41 -4.24
CA LEU A 5 4.58 -3.29 -3.11
C LEU A 5 3.37 -4.13 -2.70
N GLN A 6 2.76 -4.78 -3.67
CA GLN A 6 1.50 -5.48 -3.56
C GLN A 6 1.52 -6.50 -2.41
N ASN A 7 0.53 -6.45 -1.56
CA ASN A 7 0.33 -7.46 -0.53
C ASN A 7 -0.60 -8.57 -1.07
N PRO A 8 -0.18 -9.85 -1.11
CA PRO A 8 0.94 -10.41 -0.35
C PRO A 8 2.26 -10.54 -1.13
N THR A 9 2.28 -10.46 -2.45
CA THR A 9 3.40 -10.86 -3.31
C THR A 9 4.63 -9.95 -3.23
N ALA A 10 4.55 -8.81 -2.54
CA ALA A 10 5.60 -7.80 -2.43
C ALA A 10 6.09 -7.22 -3.79
N SER A 11 5.36 -7.45 -4.88
CA SER A 11 5.72 -7.02 -6.23
C SER A 11 5.22 -5.62 -6.54
N THR A 12 5.93 -4.91 -7.43
CA THR A 12 5.52 -3.61 -7.95
C THR A 12 5.18 -3.71 -9.43
N MET A 13 4.00 -3.25 -9.81
CA MET A 13 3.56 -3.19 -11.19
C MET A 13 4.37 -2.13 -11.95
N GLY A 14 5.11 -2.57 -12.97
CA GLY A 14 5.92 -1.68 -13.81
C GLY A 14 5.08 -0.66 -14.60
N LEU A 15 5.75 0.41 -15.05
CA LEU A 15 5.12 1.55 -15.70
C LEU A 15 4.29 1.17 -16.92
N GLU A 16 4.83 0.32 -17.78
CA GLU A 16 4.14 -0.11 -19.01
C GLU A 16 2.87 -0.92 -18.68
N ARG A 17 2.95 -1.78 -17.67
CA ARG A 17 1.77 -2.54 -17.23
C ARG A 17 0.69 -1.65 -16.64
N ARG A 18 1.07 -0.56 -15.95
CA ARG A 18 0.09 0.44 -15.45
C ARG A 18 -0.65 1.11 -16.61
N ARG A 19 0.06 1.48 -17.69
CA ARG A 19 -0.56 2.04 -18.91
C ARG A 19 -1.53 1.06 -19.55
N GLN A 20 -1.12 -0.18 -19.75
CA GLN A 20 -1.97 -1.23 -20.32
C GLN A 20 -3.24 -1.47 -19.48
N VAL A 21 -3.13 -1.51 -18.16
CA VAL A 21 -4.29 -1.65 -17.27
C VAL A 21 -5.24 -0.48 -17.43
N ALA A 22 -4.74 0.76 -17.49
CA ALA A 22 -5.55 1.95 -17.70
C ALA A 22 -6.26 1.94 -19.06
N GLU A 23 -5.58 1.53 -20.15
CA GLU A 23 -6.14 1.38 -21.47
C GLU A 23 -7.25 0.32 -21.53
N ILE A 24 -7.00 -0.84 -20.93
CA ILE A 24 -8.00 -1.93 -20.86
C ILE A 24 -9.22 -1.48 -20.06
N ALA A 25 -9.02 -0.85 -18.91
CA ALA A 25 -10.10 -0.34 -18.09
C ALA A 25 -10.97 0.68 -18.85
N ARG A 26 -10.32 1.58 -19.60
CA ARG A 26 -11.01 2.56 -20.43
C ARG A 26 -11.79 1.91 -21.58
N ALA A 27 -11.20 0.93 -22.27
CA ALA A 27 -11.86 0.21 -23.35
C ALA A 27 -13.04 -0.63 -22.88
N ALA A 28 -13.01 -1.13 -21.65
CA ALA A 28 -14.03 -1.96 -21.04
C ALA A 28 -15.02 -1.18 -20.16
N ASP A 29 -14.86 0.14 -20.02
CA ASP A 29 -15.61 1.00 -19.11
C ASP A 29 -15.64 0.49 -17.66
N VAL A 30 -14.46 0.07 -17.16
CA VAL A 30 -14.31 -0.51 -15.83
C VAL A 30 -13.67 0.50 -14.89
N THR A 31 -14.33 0.74 -13.76
CA THR A 31 -13.78 1.56 -12.67
C THR A 31 -12.58 0.88 -12.02
N ILE A 32 -11.52 1.66 -11.78
CA ILE A 32 -10.35 1.23 -11.02
C ILE A 32 -10.45 1.76 -9.60
N ILE A 33 -10.25 0.89 -8.61
CA ILE A 33 -9.97 1.28 -7.23
C ILE A 33 -8.49 0.98 -6.99
N GLU A 34 -7.67 2.02 -6.92
CA GLU A 34 -6.23 1.93 -6.65
C GLU A 34 -5.98 2.13 -5.16
N ASP A 35 -5.62 1.05 -4.46
CA ASP A 35 -5.14 1.13 -3.07
C ASP A 35 -3.61 1.31 -3.08
N ASP A 36 -3.17 2.53 -2.87
CA ASP A 36 -1.77 2.91 -2.87
C ASP A 36 -1.22 3.13 -1.45
N ALA A 37 -1.54 2.18 -0.55
CA ALA A 37 -1.07 2.23 0.84
C ALA A 37 0.45 2.27 0.98
N TYR A 38 1.17 1.76 -0.01
CA TYR A 38 2.64 1.63 -0.04
C TYR A 38 3.33 2.63 -0.98
N GLY A 39 2.59 3.39 -1.78
CA GLY A 39 3.13 4.22 -2.86
C GLY A 39 4.16 5.26 -2.45
N ARG A 40 4.18 5.64 -1.18
CA ARG A 40 5.19 6.56 -0.62
C ARG A 40 6.45 5.87 -0.11
N LEU A 41 6.49 4.54 0.01
CA LEU A 41 7.67 3.82 0.50
C LEU A 41 8.83 3.80 -0.50
N PRO A 42 8.65 3.54 -1.80
CA PRO A 42 9.75 3.55 -2.74
C PRO A 42 10.49 4.89 -2.76
N ILE A 43 11.83 4.84 -2.84
CA ILE A 43 12.67 6.05 -2.98
C ILE A 43 12.36 6.73 -4.31
N THR A 44 12.15 5.93 -5.35
CA THR A 44 11.73 6.41 -6.69
C THR A 44 10.35 5.84 -7.02
N PRO A 45 9.27 6.50 -6.59
CA PRO A 45 7.92 6.01 -6.83
C PRO A 45 7.55 6.09 -8.31
N LEU A 46 6.85 5.08 -8.80
CA LEU A 46 6.22 5.10 -10.12
C LEU A 46 4.92 5.91 -10.08
N PRO A 47 4.53 6.56 -11.20
CA PRO A 47 3.23 7.21 -11.30
C PRO A 47 2.08 6.25 -11.01
N ALA A 48 1.09 6.69 -10.24
CA ALA A 48 -0.10 5.93 -9.92
C ALA A 48 -0.92 5.58 -11.19
N LEU A 49 -1.76 4.55 -11.13
CA LEU A 49 -2.74 4.24 -12.20
C LEU A 49 -3.67 5.42 -12.46
N ALA A 50 -4.07 6.13 -11.40
CA ALA A 50 -4.85 7.35 -11.48
C ALA A 50 -4.23 8.43 -12.39
N THR A 51 -2.92 8.40 -12.62
CA THR A 51 -2.25 9.32 -13.57
C THR A 51 -2.59 8.99 -15.03
N PHE A 52 -2.87 7.71 -15.33
CA PHE A 52 -3.13 7.23 -16.69
C PHE A 52 -4.62 7.14 -17.03
N ALA A 53 -5.49 6.97 -16.05
CA ALA A 53 -6.95 6.95 -16.23
C ALA A 53 -7.64 7.69 -15.04
N PRO A 54 -7.41 9.01 -14.88
CA PRO A 54 -7.96 9.77 -13.76
C PRO A 54 -9.49 9.78 -13.74
N GLU A 55 -10.12 9.72 -14.91
CA GLU A 55 -11.57 9.72 -15.09
C GLU A 55 -12.27 8.43 -14.63
N LEU A 56 -11.52 7.35 -14.46
CA LEU A 56 -12.03 6.03 -14.05
C LEU A 56 -11.49 5.58 -12.69
N THR A 57 -10.53 6.29 -12.13
CA THR A 57 -9.77 5.77 -10.97
C THR A 57 -10.16 6.47 -9.67
N TRP A 58 -10.53 5.68 -8.69
CA TRP A 58 -10.56 6.06 -7.29
C TRP A 58 -9.18 5.76 -6.70
N TYR A 59 -8.43 6.80 -6.36
CA TYR A 59 -7.10 6.67 -5.77
C TYR A 59 -7.16 6.82 -4.27
N VAL A 60 -6.66 5.81 -3.54
CA VAL A 60 -6.66 5.77 -2.07
C VAL A 60 -5.23 5.75 -1.56
N ALA A 61 -4.81 6.83 -0.90
CA ALA A 61 -3.53 6.91 -0.19
C ALA A 61 -3.75 6.89 1.32
N THR A 62 -2.91 6.16 2.06
CA THR A 62 -3.06 6.06 3.51
C THR A 62 -1.80 6.51 4.25
N THR A 63 -1.98 6.94 5.51
CA THR A 63 -0.87 7.24 6.41
C THR A 63 -0.26 5.99 7.04
N SER A 64 -0.91 4.84 6.88
CA SER A 64 -0.65 3.65 7.70
C SER A 64 0.74 3.04 7.52
N LYS A 65 1.32 3.14 6.32
CA LYS A 65 2.62 2.51 6.00
C LYS A 65 3.74 3.53 5.87
N CYS A 66 3.41 4.78 5.54
CA CYS A 66 4.38 5.86 5.33
C CYS A 66 4.56 6.80 6.53
N LEU A 67 3.64 6.77 7.50
CA LEU A 67 3.71 7.58 8.72
C LEU A 67 3.44 6.74 9.96
N SER A 68 2.17 6.43 10.23
CA SER A 68 1.79 5.62 11.37
C SER A 68 0.44 4.93 11.15
N PRO A 69 0.32 3.63 11.41
CA PRO A 69 -0.97 2.94 11.37
C PRO A 69 -1.95 3.45 12.44
N GLY A 70 -1.45 4.06 13.52
CA GLY A 70 -2.28 4.63 14.60
C GLY A 70 -3.09 5.86 14.18
N LEU A 71 -2.70 6.56 13.12
CA LEU A 71 -3.45 7.72 12.63
C LEU A 71 -4.80 7.35 12.01
N ARG A 72 -4.96 6.13 11.49
CA ARG A 72 -6.20 5.65 10.85
C ARG A 72 -6.80 6.65 9.86
N THR A 73 -5.93 7.32 9.09
CA THR A 73 -6.31 8.37 8.13
C THR A 73 -5.95 7.93 6.72
N ALA A 74 -6.88 8.12 5.79
CA ALA A 74 -6.69 7.94 4.36
C ALA A 74 -7.19 9.16 3.60
N PHE A 75 -6.65 9.35 2.40
CA PHE A 75 -7.04 10.39 1.45
C PHE A 75 -7.55 9.69 0.20
N VAL A 76 -8.68 10.13 -0.30
CA VAL A 76 -9.27 9.58 -1.53
C VAL A 76 -9.38 10.69 -2.57
N ALA A 77 -8.77 10.45 -3.74
CA ALA A 77 -9.05 11.23 -4.93
C ALA A 77 -10.08 10.49 -5.79
N ALA A 78 -11.23 11.10 -5.98
CA ALA A 78 -12.31 10.55 -6.79
C ALA A 78 -12.17 10.97 -8.25
N PRO A 79 -12.73 10.20 -9.21
CA PRO A 79 -12.62 10.49 -10.63
C PRO A 79 -13.31 11.81 -11.04
N THR A 80 -14.32 12.24 -10.27
CA THR A 80 -15.02 13.50 -10.50
C THR A 80 -15.37 14.20 -9.19
N PRO A 81 -15.59 15.54 -9.21
CA PRO A 81 -16.08 16.26 -8.02
C PRO A 81 -17.45 15.79 -7.54
N GLY A 82 -18.31 15.28 -8.44
CA GLY A 82 -19.60 14.68 -8.10
C GLY A 82 -19.40 13.42 -7.27
N ALA A 83 -18.61 12.48 -7.80
CA ALA A 83 -18.26 11.24 -7.11
C ALA A 83 -17.61 11.49 -5.74
N ALA A 84 -16.78 12.51 -5.60
CA ALA A 84 -16.19 12.89 -4.31
C ALA A 84 -17.26 13.33 -3.29
N ARG A 85 -18.27 14.08 -3.73
CA ARG A 85 -19.40 14.47 -2.85
C ARG A 85 -20.22 13.25 -2.43
N ASP A 86 -20.58 12.40 -3.38
CA ASP A 86 -21.37 11.18 -3.12
C ASP A 86 -20.66 10.26 -2.12
N LEU A 87 -19.33 10.08 -2.28
CA LEU A 87 -18.51 9.33 -1.31
C LEU A 87 -18.53 9.99 0.07
N SER A 88 -18.40 11.32 0.13
CA SER A 88 -18.43 12.07 1.39
C SER A 88 -19.75 11.89 2.12
N GLU A 89 -20.86 11.92 1.41
CA GLU A 89 -22.20 11.69 1.98
C GLU A 89 -22.35 10.25 2.48
N ALA A 90 -21.92 9.27 1.70
CA ALA A 90 -21.94 7.87 2.09
C ALA A 90 -21.08 7.60 3.34
N LEU A 91 -19.88 8.17 3.40
CA LEU A 91 -19.00 8.07 4.59
C LEU A 91 -19.63 8.72 5.82
N ARG A 92 -20.31 9.85 5.67
CA ARG A 92 -21.04 10.49 6.78
C ARG A 92 -22.16 9.60 7.31
N ALA A 93 -22.87 8.90 6.44
CA ALA A 93 -23.94 7.98 6.85
C ALA A 93 -23.42 6.77 7.66
N ILE A 94 -22.18 6.31 7.39
CA ILE A 94 -21.60 5.12 8.02
C ILE A 94 -20.79 5.48 9.27
N SER A 95 -19.92 6.49 9.19
CA SER A 95 -18.90 6.81 10.22
C SER A 95 -18.94 8.24 10.71
N LEU A 96 -19.89 9.05 10.26
CA LEU A 96 -20.07 10.46 10.54
C LEU A 96 -18.92 11.32 10.00
N MET A 97 -17.68 11.09 10.44
CA MET A 97 -16.48 11.80 9.99
C MET A 97 -15.21 11.02 10.30
N ALA A 98 -14.12 11.34 9.60
CA ALA A 98 -12.78 10.95 10.04
C ALA A 98 -12.45 11.61 11.38
N SER A 99 -11.58 10.98 12.18
CA SER A 99 -11.17 11.55 13.47
C SER A 99 -10.53 12.94 13.29
N PRO A 100 -11.09 14.02 13.82
CA PRO A 100 -10.50 15.36 13.67
C PRO A 100 -9.11 15.46 14.31
N ILE A 101 -8.87 14.73 15.40
CA ILE A 101 -7.58 14.73 16.11
C ILE A 101 -6.49 14.13 15.22
N THR A 102 -6.71 12.95 14.66
CA THR A 102 -5.69 12.30 13.81
C THR A 102 -5.51 13.03 12.48
N ALA A 103 -6.56 13.63 11.94
CA ALA A 103 -6.46 14.50 10.76
C ALA A 103 -5.64 15.76 11.06
N ALA A 104 -5.83 16.40 12.23
CA ALA A 104 -5.03 17.55 12.66
C ALA A 104 -3.55 17.18 12.85
N ILE A 105 -3.26 16.03 13.49
CA ILE A 105 -1.89 15.52 13.64
C ILE A 105 -1.24 15.27 12.28
N ALA A 106 -1.93 14.57 11.37
CA ALA A 106 -1.42 14.32 10.03
C ALA A 106 -1.14 15.63 9.28
N THR A 107 -2.04 16.59 9.40
CA THR A 107 -1.88 17.93 8.79
C THR A 107 -0.67 18.67 9.34
N ALA A 108 -0.48 18.68 10.66
CA ALA A 108 0.67 19.31 11.31
C ALA A 108 1.98 18.64 10.85
N TRP A 109 2.05 17.32 10.88
CA TRP A 109 3.25 16.56 10.45
C TRP A 109 3.63 16.83 9.00
N ILE A 110 2.64 16.95 8.10
CA ILE A 110 2.88 17.26 6.69
C ILE A 110 3.41 18.70 6.55
N ARG A 111 2.77 19.67 7.20
CA ARG A 111 3.13 21.09 7.10
C ARG A 111 4.48 21.42 7.72
N GLU A 112 4.84 20.77 8.82
CA GLU A 112 6.06 21.01 9.57
C GLU A 112 7.25 20.14 9.12
N GLY A 113 7.05 19.32 8.07
CA GLY A 113 8.07 18.42 7.53
C GLY A 113 8.39 17.21 8.42
N ALA A 114 7.63 16.97 9.47
CA ALA A 114 7.78 15.78 10.31
C ALA A 114 7.42 14.51 9.54
N ALA A 115 6.44 14.59 8.66
CA ALA A 115 6.03 13.45 7.80
C ALA A 115 7.20 12.95 6.93
N GLU A 116 7.97 13.84 6.31
CA GLU A 116 9.12 13.45 5.48
C GLU A 116 10.25 12.86 6.32
N ARG A 117 10.51 13.38 7.52
CA ARG A 117 11.50 12.80 8.44
C ARG A 117 11.10 11.40 8.91
N LEU A 118 9.83 11.19 9.24
CA LEU A 118 9.30 9.87 9.61
C LEU A 118 9.39 8.89 8.44
N LEU A 119 8.99 9.31 7.25
CA LEU A 119 9.09 8.48 6.05
C LEU A 119 10.54 8.07 5.76
N ALA A 120 11.50 8.99 5.89
CA ALA A 120 12.92 8.69 5.72
C ALA A 120 13.40 7.65 6.75
N ALA A 121 13.01 7.78 8.01
CA ALA A 121 13.34 6.81 9.06
C ALA A 121 12.70 5.44 8.81
N ILE A 122 11.44 5.39 8.36
CA ILE A 122 10.75 4.14 8.00
C ILE A 122 11.47 3.44 6.84
N ARG A 123 11.87 4.19 5.81
CA ARG A 123 12.63 3.64 4.68
C ARG A 123 13.98 3.06 5.10
N ALA A 124 14.74 3.76 5.95
CA ALA A 124 16.01 3.27 6.46
C ALA A 124 15.85 1.96 7.24
N GLU A 125 14.92 1.92 8.19
CA GLU A 125 14.60 0.73 8.97
C GLU A 125 14.11 -0.42 8.09
N ALA A 126 13.26 -0.15 7.10
CA ALA A 126 12.79 -1.16 6.16
C ALA A 126 13.94 -1.76 5.34
N ALA A 127 14.85 -0.93 4.85
CA ALA A 127 16.02 -1.38 4.09
C ALA A 127 16.95 -2.29 4.92
N GLU A 128 17.21 -1.94 6.18
CA GLU A 128 18.00 -2.78 7.10
C GLU A 128 17.32 -4.13 7.36
N ARG A 129 16.02 -4.13 7.64
CA ARG A 129 15.24 -5.36 7.84
C ARG A 129 15.19 -6.23 6.59
N GLN A 130 15.02 -5.63 5.43
CA GLN A 130 15.07 -6.34 4.14
C GLN A 130 16.44 -6.99 3.91
N ALA A 131 17.53 -6.30 4.23
CA ALA A 131 18.87 -6.86 4.10
C ALA A 131 19.08 -8.08 5.01
N ILE A 132 18.66 -8.00 6.28
CA ILE A 132 18.72 -9.12 7.23
C ILE A 132 17.87 -10.30 6.73
N ALA A 133 16.63 -10.02 6.34
CA ALA A 133 15.71 -11.06 5.91
C ALA A 133 16.21 -11.79 4.64
N ARG A 134 16.76 -11.06 3.67
CA ARG A 134 17.32 -11.63 2.43
C ARG A 134 18.60 -12.43 2.66
N ALA A 135 19.41 -12.05 3.65
CA ALA A 135 20.57 -12.84 4.03
C ALA A 135 20.16 -14.22 4.59
N ILE A 136 19.00 -14.32 5.24
CA ILE A 136 18.47 -15.56 5.82
C ILE A 136 17.62 -16.33 4.80
N LEU A 137 16.84 -15.63 3.97
CA LEU A 137 15.88 -16.17 3.01
C LEU A 137 16.18 -15.62 1.60
N PRO A 138 17.29 -16.02 0.97
CA PRO A 138 17.72 -15.46 -0.33
C PRO A 138 16.73 -15.75 -1.47
N GLN A 139 15.87 -16.75 -1.33
CA GLN A 139 14.83 -17.11 -2.31
C GLN A 139 13.54 -16.28 -2.14
N ALA A 140 13.41 -15.50 -1.06
CA ALA A 140 12.21 -14.69 -0.85
C ALA A 140 12.17 -13.52 -1.85
N GLN A 141 11.00 -13.29 -2.42
CA GLN A 141 10.72 -12.21 -3.34
C GLN A 141 10.31 -10.94 -2.59
N GLY A 142 10.59 -9.78 -3.18
CA GLY A 142 10.20 -8.49 -2.64
C GLY A 142 11.12 -7.37 -3.13
N GLU A 143 10.70 -6.14 -2.94
CA GLU A 143 11.46 -4.95 -3.29
C GLU A 143 12.35 -4.51 -2.12
N ALA A 144 13.49 -3.89 -2.42
CA ALA A 144 14.41 -3.39 -1.39
C ALA A 144 13.74 -2.34 -0.48
N ASP A 145 12.84 -1.56 -1.03
CA ASP A 145 12.07 -0.51 -0.34
C ASP A 145 10.80 -1.06 0.35
N GLY A 146 10.54 -2.37 0.23
CA GLY A 146 9.35 -3.01 0.78
C GLY A 146 9.45 -3.28 2.27
N ILE A 147 8.30 -3.51 2.90
CA ILE A 147 8.21 -3.86 4.34
C ILE A 147 7.77 -5.31 4.56
N HIS A 148 7.60 -6.09 3.52
CA HIS A 148 7.26 -7.51 3.57
C HIS A 148 7.99 -8.27 2.46
N LEU A 149 8.02 -9.58 2.60
CA LEU A 149 8.60 -10.52 1.65
C LEU A 149 7.56 -11.58 1.31
N TRP A 150 7.64 -12.08 0.09
CA TRP A 150 6.87 -13.22 -0.37
C TRP A 150 7.79 -14.42 -0.55
N LEU A 151 7.41 -15.56 0.02
CA LEU A 151 8.12 -16.81 -0.11
C LEU A 151 7.23 -17.84 -0.80
N ASP A 152 7.62 -18.23 -2.01
CA ASP A 152 6.97 -19.35 -2.68
C ASP A 152 7.39 -20.66 -2.00
N LEU A 153 6.40 -21.44 -1.59
CA LEU A 153 6.65 -22.75 -1.01
C LEU A 153 6.62 -23.80 -2.11
N PRO A 154 7.53 -24.79 -2.07
CA PRO A 154 7.45 -25.92 -3.00
C PRO A 154 6.13 -26.68 -2.81
N ASP A 155 5.60 -27.25 -3.90
CA ASP A 155 4.27 -27.89 -4.04
C ASP A 155 3.93 -29.02 -3.03
N HIS A 156 4.78 -29.30 -2.07
CA HIS A 156 4.72 -30.48 -1.21
C HIS A 156 4.40 -30.19 0.27
N GLY A 157 3.96 -28.97 0.61
CA GLY A 157 3.61 -28.67 2.00
C GLY A 157 2.51 -27.62 2.14
N PRO A 158 1.47 -27.88 2.94
CA PRO A 158 0.48 -26.86 3.21
C PRO A 158 1.16 -25.69 3.95
N GLY A 159 1.02 -24.48 3.44
CA GLY A 159 1.50 -23.21 4.08
C GLY A 159 1.04 -23.10 5.54
N GLU A 160 -0.09 -23.71 5.85
CA GLU A 160 -0.65 -23.85 7.18
C GLU A 160 0.32 -24.55 8.16
N ARG A 161 0.96 -25.63 7.75
CA ARG A 161 1.95 -26.35 8.57
C ARG A 161 3.18 -25.48 8.85
N LEU A 162 3.64 -24.73 7.86
CA LEU A 162 4.75 -23.79 8.06
C LEU A 162 4.33 -22.69 9.04
N ARG A 163 3.13 -22.15 8.91
CA ARG A 163 2.58 -21.13 9.81
C ARG A 163 2.53 -21.63 11.25
N GLU A 164 2.04 -22.87 11.49
CA GLU A 164 2.00 -23.46 12.82
C GLU A 164 3.38 -23.66 13.42
N VAL A 165 4.34 -24.17 12.64
CA VAL A 165 5.71 -24.38 13.11
C VAL A 165 6.39 -23.05 13.45
N ALA A 166 6.22 -22.05 12.60
CA ALA A 166 6.72 -20.70 12.82
C ALA A 166 6.12 -20.07 14.08
N HIS A 167 4.79 -20.21 14.24
CA HIS A 167 4.07 -19.68 15.41
C HIS A 167 4.60 -20.28 16.72
N ARG A 168 4.81 -21.61 16.78
CA ARG A 168 5.42 -22.27 17.95
C ARG A 168 6.82 -21.77 18.28
N ARG A 169 7.52 -21.16 17.32
CA ARG A 169 8.85 -20.55 17.49
C ARG A 169 8.80 -19.02 17.65
N GLY A 170 7.60 -18.46 17.90
CA GLY A 170 7.42 -17.03 18.12
C GLY A 170 7.40 -16.17 16.86
N LEU A 171 7.27 -16.78 15.67
CA LEU A 171 7.20 -16.08 14.39
C LEU A 171 5.77 -16.15 13.82
N SER A 172 5.18 -14.99 13.49
CA SER A 172 3.88 -14.91 12.84
C SER A 172 4.06 -14.82 11.32
N LEU A 173 3.47 -15.75 10.58
CA LEU A 173 3.43 -15.76 9.13
C LEU A 173 1.99 -15.61 8.65
N VAL A 174 1.82 -14.93 7.50
CA VAL A 174 0.54 -14.86 6.79
C VAL A 174 0.63 -15.79 5.58
N THR A 175 -0.33 -16.69 5.45
CA THR A 175 -0.51 -17.55 4.25
C THR A 175 -1.56 -16.92 3.35
N ALA A 176 -1.36 -17.00 2.03
CA ALA A 176 -2.34 -16.60 1.02
C ALA A 176 -3.27 -17.76 0.68
#